data_23b401a514e36c2ffb11134ad95d11ba
#
_entry.id   23b401a514e36c2ffb11134ad95d11ba
#
_cell.length_a   1.000
_cell.length_b   1.000
_cell.length_c   1.000
_cell.angle_alpha   90.00
_cell.angle_beta   90.00
_cell.angle_gamma   90.00
#
_symmetry.space_group_name_H-M   'P 1'
#
loop_
_entity.id
_entity.type
_entity.pdbx_description
1 polymer ?
#
loop_
_entity_poly.entity_id
_entity_poly.type
_entity_poly.pdbx_seq_one_letter_code
_entity_poly.pdbx_strand_id
1 'polypeptide(L)'
;LDDMSQAVADSGYELVPAVEASEDSVDRHADEQAREYRGLMRKFWFAAIISIPVMFFSYPDFVPGLRDWMPMGSDNRRVVWGLLGLLTLPVLLWSGSQFYIGMWAALKHRTANMHTLIASGITAAFVYSSVAVLFPQWFPNQALAEAFWDVSTVVVALVVLGMALEVKAKGKTSEAIKKLVGLQAKTARVVRDGKEVDIPVEEVVVGDHVVVRPGDKVPVDGVVVVGLSSLDESMITGESMPVEKSAGDEVIGATLNKTGSFTFAATRVGKDTALSNIIRMVQDAQGSKAPIQRVVDQVAAYFVPTVMILGILAFIAWYNVGPEPRIVFSIIVLVTTLIIACPCALGLATPTSLTVGIGKGAENGILIRSGDALQTAKRLNA
;
A
#
# COMPACT_ATOMS: atom_id res chain seq x y z
N LEU A 1 -2.92 -3.14 -28.00
CA LEU A 1 -2.21 -2.85 -26.73
C LEU A 1 -1.96 -1.34 -26.60
N ASP A 2 -1.53 -0.67 -27.68
CA ASP A 2 -1.19 0.76 -27.65
C ASP A 2 -2.41 1.65 -27.34
N ASP A 3 -3.58 1.36 -27.89
CA ASP A 3 -4.82 2.08 -27.57
C ASP A 3 -5.27 1.90 -26.12
N MET A 4 -5.05 0.70 -25.56
CA MET A 4 -5.33 0.45 -24.13
C MET A 4 -4.32 1.14 -23.23
N SER A 5 -3.02 1.16 -23.60
CA SER A 5 -2.00 1.84 -22.82
C SER A 5 -2.23 3.35 -22.82
N GLN A 6 -2.67 3.91 -23.94
CA GLN A 6 -2.98 5.33 -24.06
C GLN A 6 -4.24 5.72 -23.26
N ALA A 7 -5.30 4.90 -23.30
CA ALA A 7 -6.50 5.13 -22.49
C ALA A 7 -6.23 5.04 -20.99
N VAL A 8 -5.34 4.14 -20.56
CA VAL A 8 -4.91 4.01 -19.17
C VAL A 8 -4.00 5.17 -18.75
N ALA A 9 -3.06 5.59 -19.63
CA ALA A 9 -2.21 6.76 -19.39
C ALA A 9 -3.03 8.06 -19.30
N ASP A 10 -4.04 8.24 -20.16
CA ASP A 10 -4.96 9.37 -20.09
C ASP A 10 -5.78 9.42 -18.79
N SER A 11 -5.96 8.27 -18.15
CA SER A 11 -6.60 8.14 -16.83
C SER A 11 -5.63 8.38 -15.66
N GLY A 12 -4.34 8.66 -15.94
CA GLY A 12 -3.31 8.92 -14.95
C GLY A 12 -2.69 7.65 -14.35
N TYR A 13 -2.85 6.50 -15.02
CA TYR A 13 -2.26 5.22 -14.64
C TYR A 13 -1.29 4.73 -15.71
N GLU A 14 -0.30 3.94 -15.31
CA GLU A 14 0.63 3.28 -16.22
C GLU A 14 0.21 1.81 -16.39
N LEU A 15 0.08 1.37 -17.64
CA LEU A 15 -0.23 -0.02 -17.96
C LEU A 15 1.08 -0.80 -17.99
N VAL A 16 1.34 -1.56 -16.93
CA VAL A 16 2.47 -2.49 -16.89
C VAL A 16 1.98 -3.84 -17.43
N PRO A 17 2.59 -4.36 -18.52
CA PRO A 17 2.27 -5.70 -19.00
C PRO A 17 2.47 -6.72 -17.88
N ALA A 18 1.57 -7.71 -17.79
CA ALA A 18 1.76 -8.83 -16.86
C ALA A 18 3.03 -9.58 -17.26
N VAL A 19 4.12 -9.30 -16.54
CA VAL A 19 5.39 -10.01 -16.70
C VAL A 19 5.22 -11.36 -16.01
N GLU A 20 5.65 -12.44 -16.68
CA GLU A 20 5.70 -13.78 -16.08
C GLU A 20 6.42 -13.69 -14.72
N ALA A 21 5.91 -14.47 -13.75
CA ALA A 21 6.46 -14.49 -12.39
C ALA A 21 7.84 -15.14 -12.38
N SER A 22 8.86 -14.37 -12.76
CA SER A 22 10.26 -14.72 -12.62
C SER A 22 10.84 -14.09 -11.35
N GLU A 23 11.94 -14.66 -10.82
CA GLU A 23 12.68 -14.03 -9.70
C GLU A 23 12.93 -12.55 -9.98
N ASP A 24 13.32 -12.19 -11.21
CA ASP A 24 13.61 -10.81 -11.63
C ASP A 24 12.37 -9.90 -11.61
N SER A 25 11.16 -10.40 -11.87
CA SER A 25 9.94 -9.62 -11.83
C SER A 25 9.49 -9.36 -10.39
N VAL A 26 9.62 -10.36 -9.53
CA VAL A 26 9.30 -10.23 -8.09
C VAL A 26 10.30 -9.30 -7.41
N ASP A 27 11.59 -9.39 -7.73
CA ASP A 27 12.61 -8.50 -7.19
C ASP A 27 12.40 -7.05 -7.65
N ARG A 28 12.03 -6.80 -8.91
CA ARG A 28 11.69 -5.46 -9.40
C ARG A 28 10.53 -4.84 -8.64
N HIS A 29 9.43 -5.59 -8.43
CA HIS A 29 8.29 -5.10 -7.66
C HIS A 29 8.65 -4.83 -6.18
N ALA A 30 9.47 -5.68 -5.57
CA ALA A 30 9.95 -5.47 -4.21
C ALA A 30 10.83 -4.20 -4.11
N ASP A 31 11.69 -3.98 -5.11
CA ASP A 31 12.54 -2.78 -5.19
C ASP A 31 11.73 -1.50 -5.41
N GLU A 32 10.70 -1.54 -6.25
CA GLU A 32 9.78 -0.42 -6.47
C GLU A 32 9.04 -0.06 -5.18
N GLN A 33 8.48 -1.04 -4.48
CA GLN A 33 7.83 -0.83 -3.19
C GLN A 33 8.81 -0.30 -2.13
N ALA A 34 10.04 -0.80 -2.11
CA ALA A 34 11.07 -0.31 -1.21
C ALA A 34 11.50 1.14 -1.54
N ARG A 35 11.52 1.53 -2.81
CA ARG A 35 11.77 2.92 -3.25
C ARG A 35 10.61 3.83 -2.86
N GLU A 36 9.38 3.41 -3.08
CA GLU A 36 8.17 4.14 -2.71
C GLU A 36 8.13 4.36 -1.19
N TYR A 37 8.31 3.30 -0.40
CA TYR A 37 8.39 3.39 1.06
C TYR A 37 9.45 4.37 1.54
N ARG A 38 10.68 4.28 0.99
CA ARG A 38 11.77 5.21 1.33
C ARG A 38 11.45 6.65 0.92
N GLY A 39 10.77 6.83 -0.22
CA GLY A 39 10.28 8.13 -0.68
C GLY A 39 9.29 8.76 0.29
N LEU A 40 8.27 8.00 0.70
CA LEU A 40 7.27 8.42 1.67
C LEU A 40 7.88 8.67 3.05
N MET A 41 8.78 7.81 3.52
CA MET A 41 9.48 8.01 4.80
C MET A 41 10.36 9.26 4.82
N ARG A 42 11.01 9.63 3.70
CA ARG A 42 11.74 10.91 3.60
C ARG A 42 10.79 12.09 3.71
N LYS A 43 9.65 12.05 3.01
CA LYS A 43 8.61 13.08 3.10
C LYS A 43 8.03 13.18 4.51
N PHE A 44 7.79 12.04 5.17
CA PHE A 44 7.33 11.98 6.56
C PHE A 44 8.32 12.64 7.51
N TRP A 45 9.58 12.21 7.51
CA TRP A 45 10.58 12.77 8.42
C TRP A 45 10.79 14.26 8.20
N PHE A 46 10.78 14.72 6.96
CA PHE A 46 10.86 16.14 6.67
C PHE A 46 9.68 16.91 7.26
N ALA A 47 8.45 16.42 7.03
CA ALA A 47 7.26 17.04 7.60
C ALA A 47 7.24 16.97 9.14
N ALA A 48 7.60 15.83 9.73
CA ALA A 48 7.63 15.64 11.17
C ALA A 48 8.68 16.54 11.87
N ILE A 49 9.89 16.66 11.32
CA ILE A 49 10.92 17.55 11.87
C ILE A 49 10.46 19.01 11.84
N ILE A 50 9.81 19.43 10.77
CA ILE A 50 9.27 20.80 10.67
C ILE A 50 8.03 20.97 11.57
N SER A 51 7.21 19.94 11.74
CA SER A 51 6.02 20.01 12.60
C SER A 51 6.37 20.26 14.06
N ILE A 52 7.51 19.78 14.57
CA ILE A 52 7.92 19.98 15.96
C ILE A 52 8.08 21.48 16.32
N PRO A 53 8.95 22.25 15.65
CA PRO A 53 9.06 23.67 15.94
C PRO A 53 7.79 24.44 15.59
N VAL A 54 7.07 24.06 14.51
CA VAL A 54 5.79 24.70 14.17
C VAL A 54 4.80 24.52 15.31
N MET A 55 4.61 23.32 15.82
CA MET A 55 3.72 23.04 16.94
C MET A 55 4.15 23.75 18.22
N PHE A 56 5.45 23.76 18.53
CA PHE A 56 5.99 24.43 19.74
C PHE A 56 5.74 25.94 19.73
N PHE A 57 5.96 26.61 18.61
CA PHE A 57 5.79 28.05 18.49
C PHE A 57 4.37 28.48 18.10
N SER A 58 3.48 27.56 17.70
CA SER A 58 2.06 27.86 17.47
C SER A 58 1.32 28.14 18.79
N TYR A 59 1.77 27.53 19.90
CA TYR A 59 1.12 27.64 21.21
C TYR A 59 2.03 28.29 22.27
N PRO A 60 2.51 29.54 22.08
CA PRO A 60 3.45 30.17 23.01
C PRO A 60 2.87 30.37 24.41
N ASP A 61 1.55 30.45 24.53
CA ASP A 61 0.86 30.71 25.79
C ASP A 61 0.94 29.56 26.79
N PHE A 62 1.29 28.33 26.33
CA PHE A 62 1.52 27.15 27.20
C PHE A 62 2.93 27.12 27.84
N VAL A 63 3.88 27.89 27.30
CA VAL A 63 5.25 27.93 27.81
C VAL A 63 5.53 29.30 28.43
N PRO A 64 5.70 29.42 29.77
CA PRO A 64 5.80 30.72 30.45
C PRO A 64 6.84 31.67 29.85
N GLY A 65 8.05 31.20 29.57
CA GLY A 65 9.11 32.03 28.97
C GLY A 65 8.84 32.44 27.52
N LEU A 66 8.10 31.63 26.77
CA LEU A 66 7.73 31.92 25.39
C LEU A 66 6.57 32.93 25.33
N ARG A 67 5.63 32.80 26.26
CA ARG A 67 4.51 33.75 26.41
C ARG A 67 5.00 35.18 26.66
N ASP A 68 6.02 35.33 27.54
CA ASP A 68 6.56 36.65 27.87
C ASP A 68 7.35 37.26 26.70
N TRP A 69 7.98 36.43 25.88
CA TRP A 69 8.74 36.86 24.71
C TRP A 69 7.86 37.11 23.48
N MET A 70 6.72 36.43 23.37
CA MET A 70 5.77 36.50 22.26
C MET A 70 4.35 36.77 22.76
N PRO A 71 4.08 37.90 23.43
CA PRO A 71 2.71 38.23 23.88
C PRO A 71 1.76 38.37 22.68
N MET A 72 0.47 38.19 22.92
CA MET A 72 -0.54 38.37 21.88
C MET A 72 -0.42 39.73 21.21
N GLY A 73 -0.42 39.76 19.88
CA GLY A 73 -0.34 40.96 19.06
C GLY A 73 1.05 41.58 18.96
N SER A 74 2.08 41.01 19.52
CA SER A 74 3.47 41.51 19.39
C SER A 74 4.03 41.30 17.99
N ASP A 75 4.93 42.20 17.58
CA ASP A 75 5.68 42.04 16.31
C ASP A 75 6.53 40.79 16.31
N ASN A 76 7.10 40.39 17.45
CA ASN A 76 7.85 39.14 17.58
C ASN A 76 6.99 37.92 17.22
N ARG A 77 5.75 37.85 17.72
CA ARG A 77 4.81 36.76 17.41
C ARG A 77 4.51 36.72 15.91
N ARG A 78 4.27 37.86 15.30
CA ARG A 78 3.99 37.96 13.85
C ARG A 78 5.18 37.52 13.00
N VAL A 79 6.39 37.96 13.35
CA VAL A 79 7.62 37.56 12.62
C VAL A 79 7.86 36.06 12.74
N VAL A 80 7.78 35.51 13.95
CA VAL A 80 7.95 34.06 14.16
C VAL A 80 6.89 33.28 13.39
N TRP A 81 5.63 33.64 13.49
CA TRP A 81 4.54 32.98 12.74
C TRP A 81 4.69 33.14 11.22
N GLY A 82 5.19 34.24 10.72
CA GLY A 82 5.54 34.43 9.32
C GLY A 82 6.64 33.47 8.86
N LEU A 83 7.69 33.28 9.68
CA LEU A 83 8.74 32.30 9.43
C LEU A 83 8.22 30.87 9.46
N LEU A 84 7.33 30.52 10.40
CA LEU A 84 6.68 29.22 10.45
C LEU A 84 5.83 28.97 9.19
N GLY A 85 5.13 29.98 8.71
CA GLY A 85 4.38 29.92 7.43
C GLY A 85 5.28 29.61 6.24
N LEU A 86 6.46 30.25 6.18
CA LEU A 86 7.47 29.95 5.16
C LEU A 86 8.00 28.52 5.27
N LEU A 87 8.20 28.00 6.49
CA LEU A 87 8.61 26.61 6.74
C LEU A 87 7.53 25.59 6.40
N THR A 88 6.26 25.99 6.52
CA THR A 88 5.11 25.14 6.18
C THR A 88 4.96 24.93 4.67
N LEU A 89 5.32 25.92 3.85
CA LEU A 89 5.21 25.86 2.39
C LEU A 89 5.89 24.62 1.78
N PRO A 90 7.19 24.32 2.04
CA PRO A 90 7.82 23.14 1.49
C PRO A 90 7.18 21.83 2.01
N VAL A 91 6.60 21.81 3.21
CA VAL A 91 5.85 20.64 3.69
C VAL A 91 4.62 20.42 2.82
N LEU A 92 3.85 21.47 2.53
CA LEU A 92 2.66 21.36 1.67
C LEU A 92 3.02 20.99 0.23
N LEU A 93 4.02 21.66 -0.36
CA LEU A 93 4.35 21.50 -1.78
C LEU A 93 5.13 20.23 -2.10
N TRP A 94 5.98 19.77 -1.18
CA TRP A 94 6.81 18.58 -1.39
C TRP A 94 6.28 17.35 -0.66
N SER A 95 6.10 17.41 0.66
CA SER A 95 5.58 16.26 1.42
C SER A 95 4.11 16.00 1.12
N GLY A 96 3.31 17.05 0.90
CA GLY A 96 1.89 16.99 0.58
C GLY A 96 1.57 16.90 -0.91
N SER A 97 2.56 16.87 -1.80
CA SER A 97 2.37 16.93 -3.27
C SER A 97 1.36 15.90 -3.80
N GLN A 98 1.37 14.69 -3.25
CA GLN A 98 0.46 13.62 -3.65
C GLN A 98 -1.02 13.97 -3.41
N PHE A 99 -1.32 14.79 -2.40
CA PHE A 99 -2.71 15.19 -2.12
C PHE A 99 -3.22 16.15 -3.19
N TYR A 100 -2.40 17.08 -3.65
CA TYR A 100 -2.77 18.01 -4.72
C TYR A 100 -2.87 17.32 -6.08
N ILE A 101 -1.96 16.38 -6.38
CA ILE A 101 -2.02 15.57 -7.60
C ILE A 101 -3.29 14.71 -7.62
N GLY A 102 -3.58 14.02 -6.50
CA GLY A 102 -4.78 13.21 -6.36
C GLY A 102 -6.09 14.01 -6.38
N MET A 103 -6.10 15.22 -5.80
CA MET A 103 -7.21 16.16 -5.88
C MET A 103 -7.45 16.59 -7.32
N TRP A 104 -6.40 16.98 -8.05
CA TRP A 104 -6.50 17.41 -9.44
C TRP A 104 -7.04 16.31 -10.36
N ALA A 105 -6.52 15.08 -10.19
CA ALA A 105 -7.02 13.92 -10.90
C ALA A 105 -8.51 13.65 -10.63
N ALA A 106 -8.93 13.69 -9.35
CA ALA A 106 -10.33 13.51 -8.98
C ALA A 106 -11.24 14.61 -9.58
N LEU A 107 -10.82 15.87 -9.54
CA LEU A 107 -11.55 16.99 -10.12
C LEU A 107 -11.73 16.86 -11.63
N LYS A 108 -10.69 16.42 -12.35
CA LYS A 108 -10.76 16.16 -13.80
C LYS A 108 -11.84 15.12 -14.15
N HIS A 109 -12.03 14.14 -13.29
CA HIS A 109 -13.05 13.09 -13.45
C HIS A 109 -14.38 13.42 -12.74
N ARG A 110 -14.57 14.66 -12.23
CA ARG A 110 -15.76 15.11 -11.51
C ARG A 110 -16.10 14.22 -10.31
N THR A 111 -15.07 13.69 -9.65
CA THR A 111 -15.19 12.89 -8.43
C THR A 111 -14.49 13.59 -7.28
N ALA A 112 -14.76 13.16 -6.06
CA ALA A 112 -14.03 13.59 -4.88
C ALA A 112 -13.55 12.35 -4.12
N ASN A 113 -12.32 12.42 -3.59
CA ASN A 113 -11.69 11.36 -2.84
C ASN A 113 -11.02 11.93 -1.57
N MET A 114 -10.35 11.07 -0.79
CA MET A 114 -9.67 11.50 0.43
C MET A 114 -8.59 12.57 0.16
N HIS A 115 -7.91 12.52 -1.00
CA HIS A 115 -6.92 13.53 -1.36
C HIS A 115 -7.55 14.91 -1.56
N THR A 116 -8.75 14.96 -2.13
CA THR A 116 -9.53 16.19 -2.30
C THR A 116 -9.82 16.84 -0.94
N LEU A 117 -10.28 16.02 0.03
CA LEU A 117 -10.63 16.51 1.36
C LEU A 117 -9.39 16.99 2.12
N ILE A 118 -8.31 16.23 2.12
CA ILE A 118 -7.05 16.59 2.79
C ILE A 118 -6.48 17.86 2.16
N ALA A 119 -6.32 17.90 0.82
CA ALA A 119 -5.76 19.06 0.13
C ALA A 119 -6.58 20.33 0.37
N SER A 120 -7.91 20.26 0.32
CA SER A 120 -8.77 21.42 0.60
C SER A 120 -8.65 21.88 2.05
N GLY A 121 -8.64 20.97 3.02
CA GLY A 121 -8.51 21.28 4.44
C GLY A 121 -7.16 21.92 4.81
N ILE A 122 -6.04 21.33 4.38
CA ILE A 122 -4.71 21.89 4.67
C ILE A 122 -4.47 23.21 3.95
N THR A 123 -5.02 23.38 2.72
CA THR A 123 -4.93 24.64 1.99
C THR A 123 -5.77 25.73 2.67
N ALA A 124 -6.99 25.41 3.11
CA ALA A 124 -7.84 26.36 3.81
C ALA A 124 -7.20 26.80 5.14
N ALA A 125 -6.62 25.87 5.92
CA ALA A 125 -5.87 26.19 7.13
C ALA A 125 -4.65 27.08 6.84
N PHE A 126 -3.90 26.76 5.76
CA PHE A 126 -2.75 27.55 5.34
C PHE A 126 -3.14 28.98 4.92
N VAL A 127 -4.18 29.11 4.09
CA VAL A 127 -4.68 30.42 3.62
C VAL A 127 -5.19 31.26 4.79
N TYR A 128 -5.98 30.64 5.69
CA TYR A 128 -6.46 31.34 6.89
C TYR A 128 -5.30 31.88 7.73
N SER A 129 -4.31 31.03 8.03
CA SER A 129 -3.14 31.40 8.82
C SER A 129 -2.32 32.50 8.14
N SER A 130 -2.18 32.43 6.81
CA SER A 130 -1.50 33.48 6.04
C SER A 130 -2.23 34.83 6.16
N VAL A 131 -3.56 34.82 6.06
CA VAL A 131 -4.37 36.05 6.23
C VAL A 131 -4.27 36.58 7.66
N ALA A 132 -4.31 35.71 8.67
CA ALA A 132 -4.19 36.09 10.07
C ALA A 132 -2.84 36.78 10.40
N VAL A 133 -1.75 36.28 9.82
CA VAL A 133 -0.39 36.80 10.03
C VAL A 133 -0.14 38.08 9.21
N LEU A 134 -0.58 38.13 7.94
CA LEU A 134 -0.31 39.24 7.04
C LEU A 134 -1.26 40.43 7.28
N PHE A 135 -2.54 40.16 7.57
CA PHE A 135 -3.61 41.15 7.71
C PHE A 135 -4.35 41.02 9.07
N PRO A 136 -3.66 41.11 10.22
CA PRO A 136 -4.29 40.95 11.54
C PRO A 136 -5.34 42.03 11.82
N GLN A 137 -5.25 43.15 11.12
CA GLN A 137 -6.25 44.26 11.24
C GLN A 137 -7.64 43.85 10.72
N TRP A 138 -7.77 42.78 9.95
CA TRP A 138 -9.07 42.26 9.50
C TRP A 138 -9.78 41.44 10.59
N PHE A 139 -9.06 41.13 11.67
CA PHE A 139 -9.59 40.36 12.79
C PHE A 139 -9.94 41.33 13.93
N PRO A 140 -11.21 41.35 14.39
CA PRO A 140 -11.65 42.25 15.45
C PRO A 140 -11.00 42.01 16.82
N ASN A 141 -10.51 40.81 17.04
CA ASN A 141 -9.80 40.43 18.26
C ASN A 141 -8.50 39.68 17.89
N GLN A 142 -7.39 40.09 18.49
CA GLN A 142 -6.08 39.46 18.29
C GLN A 142 -6.07 37.97 18.67
N ALA A 143 -6.90 37.54 19.62
CA ALA A 143 -7.05 36.12 19.97
C ALA A 143 -7.62 35.25 18.83
N LEU A 144 -8.25 35.85 17.83
CA LEU A 144 -8.81 35.17 16.67
C LEU A 144 -7.86 35.18 15.46
N ALA A 145 -6.82 36.01 15.50
CA ALA A 145 -5.77 36.05 14.48
C ALA A 145 -4.71 34.99 14.76
N GLU A 146 -5.10 33.74 15.12
CA GLU A 146 -4.20 32.64 15.38
C GLU A 146 -3.84 31.89 14.10
N ALA A 147 -2.61 31.42 14.04
CA ALA A 147 -2.11 30.64 12.91
C ALA A 147 -2.25 29.14 13.18
N PHE A 148 -2.81 28.38 12.23
CA PHE A 148 -3.00 26.92 12.25
C PHE A 148 -1.98 26.21 11.36
N TRP A 149 -0.70 26.63 11.42
CA TRP A 149 0.38 26.01 10.65
C TRP A 149 0.63 24.58 11.09
N ASP A 150 0.52 24.31 12.38
CA ASP A 150 0.65 23.02 13.02
C ASP A 150 -0.36 22.02 12.48
N VAL A 151 -1.62 22.42 12.32
CA VAL A 151 -2.66 21.58 11.72
C VAL A 151 -2.24 21.11 10.32
N SER A 152 -1.77 22.04 9.46
CA SER A 152 -1.35 21.72 8.11
C SER A 152 -0.15 20.76 8.09
N THR A 153 0.89 21.03 8.91
CA THR A 153 2.12 20.21 8.90
C THR A 153 1.92 18.86 9.55
N VAL A 154 1.22 18.79 10.69
CA VAL A 154 0.96 17.53 11.42
C VAL A 154 0.05 16.61 10.61
N VAL A 155 -1.01 17.14 9.99
CA VAL A 155 -1.90 16.33 9.14
C VAL A 155 -1.12 15.73 7.97
N VAL A 156 -0.31 16.53 7.27
CA VAL A 156 0.54 16.02 6.18
C VAL A 156 1.49 14.93 6.69
N ALA A 157 2.17 15.15 7.81
CA ALA A 157 3.10 14.17 8.39
C ALA A 157 2.40 12.86 8.72
N LEU A 158 1.27 12.90 9.45
CA LEU A 158 0.56 11.70 9.89
C LEU A 158 -0.06 10.92 8.71
N VAL A 159 -0.61 11.60 7.73
CA VAL A 159 -1.19 10.92 6.56
C VAL A 159 -0.10 10.28 5.70
N VAL A 160 1.02 10.98 5.48
CA VAL A 160 2.18 10.40 4.76
C VAL A 160 2.76 9.20 5.49
N LEU A 161 2.83 9.24 6.84
CA LEU A 161 3.20 8.08 7.64
C LEU A 161 2.24 6.92 7.42
N GLY A 162 0.92 7.19 7.46
CA GLY A 162 -0.11 6.18 7.18
C GLY A 162 0.10 5.51 5.82
N MET A 163 0.34 6.29 4.77
CA MET A 163 0.65 5.77 3.43
C MET A 163 1.94 4.94 3.40
N ALA A 164 2.99 5.38 4.09
CA ALA A 164 4.24 4.62 4.19
C ALA A 164 4.03 3.27 4.89
N LEU A 165 3.26 3.25 5.97
CA LEU A 165 2.92 2.00 6.67
C LEU A 165 2.08 1.05 5.81
N GLU A 166 1.19 1.59 4.96
CA GLU A 166 0.43 0.81 3.99
C GLU A 166 1.35 0.14 2.97
N VAL A 167 2.25 0.89 2.34
CA VAL A 167 3.22 0.35 1.37
C VAL A 167 4.07 -0.73 2.03
N LYS A 168 4.53 -0.51 3.27
CA LYS A 168 5.29 -1.51 4.04
C LYS A 168 4.48 -2.78 4.32
N ALA A 169 3.20 -2.64 4.66
CA ALA A 169 2.32 -3.79 4.91
C ALA A 169 2.08 -4.61 3.64
N LYS A 170 1.85 -3.95 2.51
CA LYS A 170 1.73 -4.60 1.20
C LYS A 170 3.02 -5.32 0.79
N GLY A 171 4.19 -4.76 1.09
CA GLY A 171 5.50 -5.35 0.78
C GLY A 171 5.76 -6.70 1.45
N LYS A 172 5.20 -6.96 2.63
CA LYS A 172 5.33 -8.28 3.30
C LYS A 172 4.71 -9.42 2.51
N THR A 173 3.73 -9.14 1.67
CA THR A 173 3.07 -10.16 0.85
C THR A 173 3.90 -10.52 -0.39
N SER A 174 4.66 -9.55 -0.93
CA SER A 174 5.66 -9.83 -1.98
C SER A 174 6.77 -10.76 -1.45
N GLU A 175 7.11 -10.66 -0.17
CA GLU A 175 8.05 -11.59 0.48
C GLU A 175 7.52 -13.03 0.53
N ALA A 176 6.21 -13.23 0.74
CA ALA A 176 5.61 -14.56 0.67
C ALA A 176 5.70 -15.16 -0.74
N ILE A 177 5.42 -14.38 -1.79
CA ILE A 177 5.60 -14.83 -3.17
C ILE A 177 7.07 -15.14 -3.45
N LYS A 178 8.00 -14.31 -2.98
CA LYS A 178 9.45 -14.56 -3.14
C LYS A 178 9.89 -15.88 -2.49
N LYS A 179 9.34 -16.22 -1.34
CA LYS A 179 9.57 -17.52 -0.70
C LYS A 179 9.07 -18.67 -1.56
N LEU A 180 7.88 -18.56 -2.16
CA LEU A 180 7.33 -19.56 -3.06
C LEU A 180 8.17 -19.73 -4.33
N VAL A 181 8.59 -18.63 -4.96
CA VAL A 181 9.50 -18.67 -6.12
C VAL A 181 10.86 -19.29 -5.75
N GLY A 182 11.40 -18.98 -4.57
CA GLY A 182 12.63 -19.56 -4.05
C GLY A 182 12.57 -21.08 -3.73
N LEU A 183 11.37 -21.69 -3.78
CA LEU A 183 11.23 -23.15 -3.69
C LEU A 183 11.63 -23.85 -4.99
N GLN A 184 11.53 -23.19 -6.13
CA GLN A 184 11.88 -23.76 -7.42
C GLN A 184 13.37 -24.17 -7.47
N ALA A 185 13.65 -25.34 -8.05
CA ALA A 185 15.01 -25.74 -8.35
C ALA A 185 15.55 -24.88 -9.50
N LYS A 186 16.83 -24.52 -9.44
CA LYS A 186 17.49 -23.74 -10.51
C LYS A 186 18.00 -24.62 -11.65
N THR A 187 18.34 -25.87 -11.35
CA THR A 187 18.86 -26.84 -12.30
C THR A 187 18.10 -28.17 -12.19
N ALA A 188 18.06 -28.91 -13.27
CA ALA A 188 17.50 -30.25 -13.37
C ALA A 188 18.53 -31.19 -13.94
N ARG A 189 18.62 -32.41 -13.39
CA ARG A 189 19.47 -33.46 -13.91
C ARG A 189 18.65 -34.36 -14.84
N VAL A 190 18.87 -34.22 -16.13
CA VAL A 190 18.15 -34.96 -17.17
C VAL A 190 19.01 -36.06 -17.79
N VAL A 191 18.36 -37.12 -18.22
CA VAL A 191 19.01 -38.21 -18.97
C VAL A 191 18.79 -37.97 -20.46
N ARG A 192 19.84 -37.55 -21.17
CA ARG A 192 19.84 -37.38 -22.63
C ARG A 192 20.92 -38.26 -23.25
N ASP A 193 20.58 -39.06 -24.25
CA ASP A 193 21.51 -40.01 -24.92
C ASP A 193 22.18 -40.97 -23.95
N GLY A 194 21.46 -41.41 -22.90
CA GLY A 194 21.96 -42.36 -21.89
C GLY A 194 22.97 -41.76 -20.90
N LYS A 195 23.14 -40.41 -20.88
CA LYS A 195 24.00 -39.69 -19.95
C LYS A 195 23.22 -38.72 -19.10
N GLU A 196 23.58 -38.63 -17.83
CA GLU A 196 23.05 -37.60 -16.96
C GLU A 196 23.74 -36.25 -17.25
N VAL A 197 22.94 -35.20 -17.48
CA VAL A 197 23.41 -33.83 -17.73
C VAL A 197 22.62 -32.87 -16.86
N ASP A 198 23.30 -31.96 -16.17
CA ASP A 198 22.67 -30.90 -15.42
C ASP A 198 22.38 -29.71 -16.37
N ILE A 199 21.11 -29.32 -16.48
CA ILE A 199 20.65 -28.22 -17.31
C ILE A 199 19.84 -27.22 -16.46
N PRO A 200 19.74 -25.95 -16.89
CA PRO A 200 18.77 -25.00 -16.30
C PRO A 200 17.34 -25.58 -16.34
N VAL A 201 16.55 -25.35 -15.28
CA VAL A 201 15.19 -25.88 -15.21
C VAL A 201 14.30 -25.39 -16.37
N GLU A 202 14.61 -24.21 -16.90
CA GLU A 202 13.89 -23.60 -18.03
C GLU A 202 14.09 -24.36 -19.36
N GLU A 203 15.16 -25.16 -19.47
CA GLU A 203 15.47 -25.98 -20.67
C GLU A 203 14.89 -27.40 -20.61
N VAL A 204 14.19 -27.73 -19.50
CA VAL A 204 13.48 -29.00 -19.37
C VAL A 204 12.23 -29.01 -20.23
N VAL A 205 12.07 -30.05 -21.05
CA VAL A 205 10.88 -30.22 -21.91
C VAL A 205 10.02 -31.39 -21.46
N VAL A 206 8.75 -31.37 -21.83
CA VAL A 206 7.84 -32.48 -21.54
C VAL A 206 8.38 -33.78 -22.17
N GLY A 207 8.42 -34.82 -21.40
CA GLY A 207 8.97 -36.13 -21.78
C GLY A 207 10.45 -36.36 -21.39
N ASP A 208 11.18 -35.34 -20.91
CA ASP A 208 12.51 -35.52 -20.36
C ASP A 208 12.47 -36.44 -19.13
N HIS A 209 13.44 -37.36 -19.05
CA HIS A 209 13.66 -38.21 -17.90
C HIS A 209 14.57 -37.47 -16.89
N VAL A 210 14.03 -37.13 -15.74
CA VAL A 210 14.72 -36.33 -14.72
C VAL A 210 15.09 -37.23 -13.53
N VAL A 211 16.34 -37.19 -13.09
CA VAL A 211 16.86 -37.93 -11.94
C VAL A 211 16.86 -37.03 -10.72
N VAL A 212 16.29 -37.51 -9.62
CA VAL A 212 16.26 -36.82 -8.32
C VAL A 212 16.91 -37.70 -7.25
N ARG A 213 17.91 -37.10 -6.57
CA ARG A 213 18.67 -37.78 -5.51
C ARG A 213 18.20 -37.32 -4.14
N PRO A 214 18.54 -38.03 -3.05
CA PRO A 214 18.22 -37.56 -1.70
C PRO A 214 18.78 -36.18 -1.43
N GLY A 215 17.93 -35.28 -0.91
CA GLY A 215 18.24 -33.88 -0.66
C GLY A 215 18.00 -32.93 -1.83
N ASP A 216 17.76 -33.45 -3.05
CA ASP A 216 17.44 -32.65 -4.21
C ASP A 216 15.96 -32.20 -4.17
N LYS A 217 15.68 -31.03 -4.74
CA LYS A 217 14.32 -30.61 -5.05
C LYS A 217 13.88 -31.19 -6.37
N VAL A 218 12.62 -31.60 -6.47
CA VAL A 218 11.98 -31.97 -7.74
C VAL A 218 11.87 -30.72 -8.62
N PRO A 219 12.50 -30.71 -9.82
CA PRO A 219 12.58 -29.45 -10.59
C PRO A 219 11.27 -29.07 -11.32
N VAL A 220 10.50 -30.05 -11.82
CA VAL A 220 9.26 -29.88 -12.58
C VAL A 220 8.28 -31.00 -12.19
N ASP A 221 7.00 -30.84 -12.60
CA ASP A 221 6.00 -31.89 -12.32
C ASP A 221 6.17 -33.06 -13.28
N GLY A 222 5.87 -34.26 -12.82
CA GLY A 222 6.00 -35.47 -13.63
C GLY A 222 5.40 -36.72 -13.01
N VAL A 223 5.71 -37.85 -13.61
CA VAL A 223 5.30 -39.18 -13.15
C VAL A 223 6.54 -40.05 -12.97
N VAL A 224 6.64 -40.71 -11.83
CA VAL A 224 7.79 -41.60 -11.51
C VAL A 224 7.81 -42.78 -12.49
N VAL A 225 8.96 -43.02 -13.13
CA VAL A 225 9.20 -44.13 -14.05
C VAL A 225 9.89 -45.28 -13.33
N VAL A 226 10.93 -44.96 -12.54
CA VAL A 226 11.75 -45.96 -11.84
C VAL A 226 12.18 -45.39 -10.50
N GLY A 227 12.21 -46.23 -9.48
CA GLY A 227 12.70 -45.91 -8.14
C GLY A 227 11.58 -45.81 -7.10
N LEU A 228 12.00 -45.59 -5.87
CA LEU A 228 11.14 -45.40 -4.70
C LEU A 228 11.73 -44.30 -3.82
N SER A 229 10.92 -43.37 -3.37
CA SER A 229 11.38 -42.37 -2.45
C SER A 229 10.26 -41.81 -1.59
N SER A 230 10.63 -41.04 -0.56
CA SER A 230 9.74 -40.28 0.29
C SER A 230 9.93 -38.80 0.04
N LEU A 231 8.87 -38.11 -0.41
CA LEU A 231 8.88 -36.71 -0.75
C LEU A 231 8.20 -35.88 0.34
N ASP A 232 8.83 -34.78 0.69
CA ASP A 232 8.24 -33.74 1.55
C ASP A 232 7.47 -32.76 0.67
N GLU A 233 6.16 -32.86 0.70
CA GLU A 233 5.24 -32.04 -0.05
C GLU A 233 4.62 -30.90 0.81
N SER A 234 5.08 -30.75 2.07
CA SER A 234 4.48 -29.85 3.06
C SER A 234 4.36 -28.41 2.62
N MET A 235 5.31 -27.94 1.81
CA MET A 235 5.31 -26.56 1.29
C MET A 235 4.21 -26.29 0.26
N ILE A 236 3.62 -27.35 -0.32
CA ILE A 236 2.57 -27.25 -1.34
C ILE A 236 1.22 -27.71 -0.78
N THR A 237 1.21 -28.83 -0.07
CA THR A 237 -0.01 -29.45 0.45
C THR A 237 -0.35 -28.99 1.87
N GLY A 238 0.63 -28.49 2.63
CA GLY A 238 0.52 -28.18 4.05
C GLY A 238 0.62 -29.41 4.97
N GLU A 239 0.70 -30.63 4.44
CA GLU A 239 0.82 -31.86 5.22
C GLU A 239 2.28 -32.11 5.61
N SER A 240 2.54 -32.24 6.91
CA SER A 240 3.92 -32.36 7.44
C SER A 240 4.55 -33.75 7.25
N MET A 241 3.73 -34.76 6.96
CA MET A 241 4.23 -36.14 6.78
C MET A 241 4.72 -36.35 5.35
N PRO A 242 5.97 -36.83 5.16
CA PRO A 242 6.45 -37.15 3.83
C PRO A 242 5.63 -38.29 3.19
N VAL A 243 5.40 -38.17 1.89
CA VAL A 243 4.60 -39.11 1.08
C VAL A 243 5.52 -40.06 0.32
N GLU A 244 5.27 -41.34 0.44
CA GLU A 244 5.98 -42.33 -0.39
C GLU A 244 5.52 -42.27 -1.84
N LYS A 245 6.50 -42.32 -2.76
CA LYS A 245 6.28 -42.27 -4.22
C LYS A 245 7.00 -43.44 -4.87
N SER A 246 6.28 -44.15 -5.72
CA SER A 246 6.74 -45.31 -6.49
C SER A 246 6.45 -45.13 -7.98
N ALA A 247 6.89 -46.07 -8.81
CA ALA A 247 6.64 -46.02 -10.25
C ALA A 247 5.14 -45.91 -10.56
N GLY A 248 4.74 -44.89 -11.34
CA GLY A 248 3.37 -44.53 -11.70
C GLY A 248 2.79 -43.42 -10.86
N ASP A 249 3.40 -43.02 -9.76
CA ASP A 249 2.90 -41.90 -8.92
C ASP A 249 3.30 -40.53 -9.48
N GLU A 250 2.41 -39.55 -9.31
CA GLU A 250 2.71 -38.16 -9.66
C GLU A 250 3.68 -37.54 -8.62
N VAL A 251 4.61 -36.71 -9.13
CA VAL A 251 5.50 -35.87 -8.34
C VAL A 251 5.33 -34.43 -8.72
N ILE A 252 5.41 -33.55 -7.73
CA ILE A 252 5.16 -32.12 -7.87
C ILE A 252 6.48 -31.36 -7.77
N GLY A 253 6.71 -30.44 -8.68
CA GLY A 253 7.88 -29.56 -8.65
C GLY A 253 7.98 -28.77 -7.34
N ALA A 254 9.21 -28.44 -6.92
CA ALA A 254 9.56 -27.78 -5.67
C ALA A 254 9.41 -28.62 -4.39
N THR A 255 8.93 -29.86 -4.46
CA THR A 255 8.96 -30.80 -3.31
C THR A 255 10.38 -31.30 -3.05
N LEU A 256 10.67 -31.67 -1.80
CA LEU A 256 12.00 -32.08 -1.37
C LEU A 256 12.09 -33.59 -1.25
N ASN A 257 13.03 -34.19 -1.96
CA ASN A 257 13.33 -35.63 -1.87
C ASN A 257 14.11 -35.93 -0.58
N LYS A 258 13.58 -36.82 0.27
CA LYS A 258 14.19 -37.13 1.58
C LYS A 258 15.13 -38.35 1.55
N THR A 259 14.70 -39.46 0.96
CA THR A 259 15.38 -40.75 1.22
C THR A 259 15.96 -41.41 -0.02
N GLY A 260 15.14 -41.89 -0.94
CA GLY A 260 15.57 -42.68 -2.10
C GLY A 260 16.00 -41.85 -3.30
N SER A 261 16.43 -42.53 -4.37
CA SER A 261 16.62 -41.92 -5.69
C SER A 261 15.57 -42.44 -6.65
N PHE A 262 15.05 -41.59 -7.48
CA PHE A 262 14.07 -41.97 -8.49
C PHE A 262 14.27 -41.17 -9.78
N THR A 263 13.76 -41.74 -10.87
CA THR A 263 13.67 -41.05 -12.17
C THR A 263 12.23 -40.90 -12.55
N PHE A 264 11.82 -39.70 -12.97
CA PHE A 264 10.48 -39.40 -13.41
C PHE A 264 10.48 -38.80 -14.82
N ALA A 265 9.39 -38.98 -15.55
CA ALA A 265 9.14 -38.31 -16.83
C ALA A 265 8.44 -36.97 -16.59
N ALA A 266 8.99 -35.88 -17.10
CA ALA A 266 8.40 -34.57 -16.99
C ALA A 266 7.07 -34.48 -17.76
N THR A 267 5.98 -34.06 -17.09
CA THR A 267 4.66 -33.94 -17.69
C THR A 267 4.20 -32.48 -17.81
N ARG A 268 4.61 -31.61 -16.88
CA ARG A 268 4.33 -30.19 -16.88
C ARG A 268 5.61 -29.43 -16.56
N VAL A 269 5.94 -28.43 -17.39
CA VAL A 269 7.18 -27.66 -17.31
C VAL A 269 6.88 -26.15 -17.36
N GLY A 270 7.82 -25.34 -16.89
CA GLY A 270 7.73 -23.89 -16.94
C GLY A 270 6.47 -23.35 -16.25
N LYS A 271 5.67 -22.60 -16.98
CA LYS A 271 4.44 -21.93 -16.47
C LYS A 271 3.27 -22.88 -16.16
N ASP A 272 3.32 -24.11 -16.66
CA ASP A 272 2.26 -25.07 -16.48
C ASP A 272 2.46 -25.97 -15.23
N THR A 273 3.55 -25.79 -14.49
CA THR A 273 3.80 -26.50 -13.23
C THR A 273 2.82 -26.07 -12.14
N ALA A 274 2.56 -26.97 -11.19
CA ALA A 274 1.70 -26.71 -10.04
C ALA A 274 2.17 -25.50 -9.26
N LEU A 275 3.47 -25.35 -8.99
CA LEU A 275 4.04 -24.18 -8.30
C LEU A 275 3.78 -22.87 -9.06
N SER A 276 4.00 -22.84 -10.38
CA SER A 276 3.75 -21.66 -11.20
C SER A 276 2.26 -21.27 -11.17
N ASN A 277 1.35 -22.23 -11.19
CA ASN A 277 -0.08 -22.01 -11.04
C ASN A 277 -0.45 -21.46 -9.66
N ILE A 278 0.19 -21.94 -8.59
CA ILE A 278 0.02 -21.43 -7.23
C ILE A 278 0.47 -19.97 -7.14
N ILE A 279 1.67 -19.66 -7.64
CA ILE A 279 2.22 -18.30 -7.65
C ILE A 279 1.25 -17.34 -8.38
N ARG A 280 0.79 -17.73 -9.57
CA ARG A 280 -0.19 -16.95 -10.35
C ARG A 280 -1.49 -16.75 -9.59
N MET A 281 -2.02 -17.80 -8.95
CA MET A 281 -3.24 -17.71 -8.15
C MET A 281 -3.09 -16.71 -7.00
N VAL A 282 -1.96 -16.71 -6.30
CA VAL A 282 -1.67 -15.75 -5.22
C VAL A 282 -1.56 -14.33 -5.75
N GLN A 283 -0.91 -14.13 -6.91
CA GLN A 283 -0.82 -12.81 -7.56
C GLN A 283 -2.19 -12.29 -7.99
N ASP A 284 -3.01 -13.14 -8.63
CA ASP A 284 -4.38 -12.80 -9.04
C ASP A 284 -5.26 -12.45 -7.83
N ALA A 285 -5.12 -13.22 -6.74
CA ALA A 285 -5.83 -12.94 -5.49
C ALA A 285 -5.46 -11.59 -4.89
N GLN A 286 -4.17 -11.22 -4.93
CA GLN A 286 -3.68 -9.92 -4.44
C GLN A 286 -4.17 -8.75 -5.30
N GLY A 287 -4.24 -8.94 -6.63
CA GLY A 287 -4.76 -7.94 -7.56
C GLY A 287 -6.29 -7.79 -7.51
N SER A 288 -7.00 -8.79 -6.93
CA SER A 288 -8.46 -8.78 -6.89
C SER A 288 -8.99 -7.83 -5.81
N LYS A 289 -9.93 -6.95 -6.19
CA LYS A 289 -10.66 -6.12 -5.21
C LYS A 289 -11.73 -6.97 -4.51
N ALA A 290 -11.62 -7.10 -3.19
CA ALA A 290 -12.68 -7.74 -2.40
C ALA A 290 -13.98 -6.92 -2.44
N PRO A 291 -15.16 -7.57 -2.30
CA PRO A 291 -16.45 -6.87 -2.27
C PRO A 291 -16.52 -5.75 -1.23
N ILE A 292 -15.96 -5.96 -0.05
CA ILE A 292 -15.89 -4.94 1.02
C ILE A 292 -15.10 -3.70 0.58
N GLN A 293 -14.05 -3.85 -0.20
CA GLN A 293 -13.27 -2.71 -0.70
C GLN A 293 -14.10 -1.86 -1.66
N ARG A 294 -14.90 -2.49 -2.53
CA ARG A 294 -15.83 -1.77 -3.42
C ARG A 294 -16.89 -0.99 -2.63
N VAL A 295 -17.40 -1.58 -1.54
CA VAL A 295 -18.34 -0.89 -0.63
C VAL A 295 -17.67 0.32 0.03
N VAL A 296 -16.44 0.17 0.51
CA VAL A 296 -15.67 1.27 1.11
C VAL A 296 -15.43 2.41 0.10
N ASP A 297 -15.03 2.08 -1.13
CA ASP A 297 -14.84 3.05 -2.21
C ASP A 297 -16.15 3.79 -2.52
N GLN A 298 -17.27 3.07 -2.57
CA GLN A 298 -18.59 3.65 -2.80
C GLN A 298 -19.03 4.56 -1.65
N VAL A 299 -18.84 4.12 -0.41
CA VAL A 299 -19.13 4.96 0.77
C VAL A 299 -18.30 6.24 0.74
N ALA A 300 -17.01 6.15 0.44
CA ALA A 300 -16.14 7.31 0.35
C ALA A 300 -16.58 8.29 -0.76
N ALA A 301 -17.02 7.77 -1.91
CA ALA A 301 -17.50 8.58 -3.04
C ALA A 301 -18.74 9.42 -2.71
N TYR A 302 -19.61 8.96 -1.81
CA TYR A 302 -20.75 9.75 -1.32
C TYR A 302 -20.39 10.58 -0.08
N PHE A 303 -19.61 10.03 0.82
CA PHE A 303 -19.27 10.66 2.08
C PHE A 303 -18.49 11.96 1.90
N VAL A 304 -17.46 11.99 1.04
CA VAL A 304 -16.61 13.15 0.85
C VAL A 304 -17.40 14.36 0.31
N PRO A 305 -18.18 14.26 -0.79
CA PRO A 305 -19.02 15.38 -1.23
C PRO A 305 -20.05 15.82 -0.19
N THR A 306 -20.64 14.86 0.54
CA THR A 306 -21.62 15.18 1.60
C THR A 306 -20.98 16.01 2.70
N VAL A 307 -19.79 15.62 3.18
CA VAL A 307 -19.06 16.40 4.19
C VAL A 307 -18.67 17.79 3.68
N MET A 308 -18.25 17.91 2.42
CA MET A 308 -17.95 19.20 1.82
C MET A 308 -19.19 20.11 1.81
N ILE A 309 -20.34 19.58 1.43
CA ILE A 309 -21.62 20.32 1.46
C ILE A 309 -21.99 20.71 2.91
N LEU A 310 -21.89 19.78 3.84
CA LEU A 310 -22.16 20.06 5.27
C LEU A 310 -21.22 21.12 5.83
N GLY A 311 -19.93 21.10 5.46
CA GLY A 311 -18.96 22.13 5.83
C GLY A 311 -19.35 23.52 5.30
N ILE A 312 -19.79 23.59 4.04
CA ILE A 312 -20.28 24.84 3.43
C ILE A 312 -21.58 25.31 4.12
N LEU A 313 -22.51 24.41 4.39
CA LEU A 313 -23.74 24.74 5.11
C LEU A 313 -23.46 25.26 6.54
N ALA A 314 -22.52 24.60 7.23
CA ALA A 314 -22.06 25.03 8.54
C ALA A 314 -21.40 26.42 8.48
N PHE A 315 -20.56 26.67 7.48
CA PHE A 315 -20.02 28.02 7.21
C PHE A 315 -21.12 29.05 7.05
N ILE A 316 -22.11 28.80 6.19
CA ILE A 316 -23.24 29.72 5.95
C ILE A 316 -24.05 29.92 7.23
N ALA A 317 -24.34 28.87 7.99
CA ALA A 317 -25.07 28.96 9.24
C ALA A 317 -24.35 29.86 10.25
N TRP A 318 -23.06 29.64 10.49
CA TRP A 318 -22.25 30.43 11.39
C TRP A 318 -22.07 31.89 10.92
N TYR A 319 -21.99 32.10 9.60
CA TYR A 319 -21.91 33.45 9.04
C TYR A 319 -23.19 34.26 9.31
N ASN A 320 -24.37 33.63 9.32
CA ASN A 320 -25.64 34.31 9.54
C ASN A 320 -26.01 34.43 11.03
N VAL A 321 -25.75 33.41 11.83
CA VAL A 321 -26.26 33.30 13.22
C VAL A 321 -25.15 33.36 14.27
N GLY A 322 -23.87 33.11 13.86
CA GLY A 322 -22.73 33.02 14.76
C GLY A 322 -22.36 34.34 15.44
N PRO A 323 -21.56 34.28 16.52
CA PRO A 323 -21.05 35.48 17.21
C PRO A 323 -20.06 36.24 16.34
N GLU A 324 -19.89 37.54 16.61
CA GLU A 324 -18.86 38.35 15.95
C GLU A 324 -17.44 37.94 16.44
N PRO A 325 -16.46 37.86 15.57
CA PRO A 325 -16.49 38.09 14.12
C PRO A 325 -16.95 36.84 13.33
N ARG A 326 -18.10 36.89 12.75
CA ARG A 326 -18.81 35.79 12.09
C ARG A 326 -17.96 35.07 11.04
N ILE A 327 -17.25 35.83 10.20
CA ILE A 327 -16.44 35.28 9.11
C ILE A 327 -15.33 34.35 9.65
N VAL A 328 -14.69 34.73 10.77
CA VAL A 328 -13.59 33.97 11.37
C VAL A 328 -14.10 32.63 11.91
N PHE A 329 -15.17 32.66 12.71
CA PHE A 329 -15.78 31.44 13.23
C PHE A 329 -16.32 30.55 12.12
N SER A 330 -16.90 31.11 11.06
CA SER A 330 -17.38 30.36 9.90
C SER A 330 -16.25 29.62 9.18
N ILE A 331 -15.09 30.28 8.99
CA ILE A 331 -13.90 29.63 8.37
C ILE A 331 -13.35 28.54 9.29
N ILE A 332 -13.23 28.78 10.58
CA ILE A 332 -12.76 27.77 11.55
C ILE A 332 -13.66 26.54 11.50
N VAL A 333 -14.97 26.69 11.52
CA VAL A 333 -15.93 25.59 11.45
C VAL A 333 -15.80 24.82 10.14
N LEU A 334 -15.67 25.52 9.01
CA LEU A 334 -15.46 24.89 7.71
C LEU A 334 -14.18 24.06 7.70
N VAL A 335 -13.04 24.65 8.08
CA VAL A 335 -11.72 24.00 8.09
C VAL A 335 -11.72 22.79 9.03
N THR A 336 -12.26 22.95 10.23
CA THR A 336 -12.35 21.87 11.22
C THR A 336 -13.22 20.72 10.71
N THR A 337 -14.37 21.02 10.09
CA THR A 337 -15.26 20.00 9.51
C THR A 337 -14.55 19.21 8.41
N LEU A 338 -13.83 19.89 7.51
CA LEU A 338 -13.11 19.22 6.42
C LEU A 338 -11.97 18.32 6.92
N ILE A 339 -11.22 18.75 7.93
CA ILE A 339 -10.07 18.01 8.45
C ILE A 339 -10.53 16.81 9.26
N ILE A 340 -11.48 16.97 10.19
CA ILE A 340 -11.91 15.90 11.10
C ILE A 340 -12.65 14.76 10.40
N ALA A 341 -13.30 15.06 9.29
CA ALA A 341 -14.11 14.11 8.55
C ALA A 341 -13.29 13.19 7.60
N CYS A 342 -11.97 13.20 7.66
CA CYS A 342 -11.17 12.32 6.82
C CYS A 342 -11.42 10.83 7.16
N PRO A 343 -11.92 10.00 6.23
CA PRO A 343 -12.08 8.56 6.46
C PRO A 343 -10.77 7.79 6.18
N CYS A 344 -9.62 8.33 6.60
CA CYS A 344 -8.28 7.84 6.24
C CYS A 344 -8.08 6.38 6.65
N ALA A 345 -8.52 5.99 7.85
CA ALA A 345 -8.41 4.61 8.34
C ALA A 345 -9.27 3.63 7.54
N LEU A 346 -10.45 4.05 7.07
CA LEU A 346 -11.37 3.20 6.32
C LEU A 346 -10.77 2.77 4.98
N GLY A 347 -10.10 3.69 4.27
CA GLY A 347 -9.45 3.41 3.00
C GLY A 347 -8.22 2.49 3.11
N LEU A 348 -7.53 2.50 4.28
CA LEU A 348 -6.30 1.75 4.50
C LEU A 348 -6.53 0.37 5.11
N ALA A 349 -7.50 0.21 6.00
CA ALA A 349 -7.69 -1.00 6.80
C ALA A 349 -8.01 -2.23 5.94
N THR A 350 -8.92 -2.08 4.98
CA THR A 350 -9.42 -3.23 4.19
C THR A 350 -8.36 -3.80 3.26
N PRO A 351 -7.70 -3.01 2.38
CA PRO A 351 -6.65 -3.55 1.50
C PRO A 351 -5.51 -4.19 2.29
N THR A 352 -5.06 -3.53 3.37
CA THR A 352 -3.95 -4.02 4.19
C THR A 352 -4.29 -5.37 4.85
N SER A 353 -5.48 -5.49 5.46
CA SER A 353 -5.90 -6.73 6.12
C SER A 353 -6.02 -7.89 5.15
N LEU A 354 -6.60 -7.66 3.95
CA LEU A 354 -6.74 -8.67 2.92
C LEU A 354 -5.37 -9.12 2.39
N THR A 355 -4.50 -8.19 2.05
CA THR A 355 -3.19 -8.49 1.49
C THR A 355 -2.34 -9.29 2.48
N VAL A 356 -2.33 -8.88 3.76
CA VAL A 356 -1.61 -9.63 4.82
C VAL A 356 -2.26 -11.00 5.06
N GLY A 357 -3.59 -11.08 5.06
CA GLY A 357 -4.32 -12.34 5.25
C GLY A 357 -4.04 -13.36 4.14
N ILE A 358 -4.07 -12.94 2.86
CA ILE A 358 -3.75 -13.78 1.70
C ILE A 358 -2.29 -14.28 1.78
N GLY A 359 -1.35 -13.37 2.07
CA GLY A 359 0.07 -13.73 2.19
C GLY A 359 0.32 -14.71 3.34
N LYS A 360 -0.31 -14.50 4.49
CA LYS A 360 -0.17 -15.40 5.64
C LYS A 360 -0.81 -16.76 5.40
N GLY A 361 -1.93 -16.80 4.69
CA GLY A 361 -2.54 -18.05 4.22
C GLY A 361 -1.58 -18.84 3.35
N ALA A 362 -0.99 -18.21 2.32
CA ALA A 362 -0.06 -18.84 1.40
C ALA A 362 1.20 -19.38 2.11
N GLU A 363 1.75 -18.68 3.11
CA GLU A 363 2.88 -19.17 3.93
C GLU A 363 2.55 -20.46 4.70
N ASN A 364 1.28 -20.74 4.95
CA ASN A 364 0.82 -21.92 5.69
C ASN A 364 0.11 -22.96 4.79
N GLY A 365 0.34 -22.93 3.48
CA GLY A 365 -0.26 -23.88 2.53
C GLY A 365 -1.74 -23.64 2.24
N ILE A 366 -2.33 -22.53 2.74
CA ILE A 366 -3.73 -22.17 2.50
C ILE A 366 -3.80 -21.22 1.30
N LEU A 367 -4.20 -21.76 0.16
CA LEU A 367 -4.27 -21.00 -1.10
C LEU A 367 -5.63 -20.28 -1.23
N ILE A 368 -5.59 -18.94 -1.21
CA ILE A 368 -6.76 -18.07 -1.32
C ILE A 368 -6.85 -17.56 -2.75
N ARG A 369 -7.89 -17.96 -3.47
CA ARG A 369 -8.09 -17.67 -4.89
C ARG A 369 -8.48 -16.21 -5.18
N SER A 370 -9.11 -15.54 -4.23
CA SER A 370 -9.55 -14.15 -4.40
C SER A 370 -9.89 -13.51 -3.04
N GLY A 371 -9.91 -12.18 -2.98
CA GLY A 371 -10.39 -11.46 -1.80
C GLY A 371 -11.85 -11.76 -1.45
N ASP A 372 -12.68 -12.13 -2.42
CA ASP A 372 -14.07 -12.59 -2.22
C ASP A 372 -14.12 -13.94 -1.51
N ALA A 373 -13.26 -14.89 -1.90
CA ALA A 373 -13.16 -16.18 -1.24
C ALA A 373 -12.78 -16.03 0.24
N LEU A 374 -11.81 -15.15 0.56
CA LEU A 374 -11.42 -14.86 1.94
C LEU A 374 -12.59 -14.27 2.75
N GLN A 375 -13.34 -13.34 2.17
CA GLN A 375 -14.50 -12.74 2.83
C GLN A 375 -15.64 -13.75 3.05
N THR A 376 -15.82 -14.68 2.11
CA THR A 376 -16.88 -15.71 2.17
C THR A 376 -16.49 -16.84 3.13
N ALA A 377 -15.20 -17.11 3.32
CA ALA A 377 -14.71 -18.16 4.21
C ALA A 377 -15.26 -18.07 5.64
N LYS A 378 -15.54 -16.86 6.15
CA LYS A 378 -16.18 -16.69 7.48
C LYS A 378 -17.59 -17.30 7.60
N ARG A 379 -18.25 -17.63 6.46
CA ARG A 379 -19.58 -18.22 6.42
C ARG A 379 -19.55 -19.74 6.35
N LEU A 380 -18.35 -20.33 6.25
CA LEU A 380 -18.21 -21.78 6.27
C LEU A 380 -18.48 -22.27 7.71
N ASN A 381 -19.50 -23.10 7.83
CA ASN A 381 -19.80 -23.85 9.05
C ASN A 381 -19.23 -25.25 8.84
N ALA A 382 -18.26 -25.62 9.67
CA ALA A 382 -17.71 -26.97 9.68
C ALA A 382 -18.70 -27.95 10.30
#